data_9e31012f451a6259491b4ac000779e77
#
_entry.id   9e31012f451a6259491b4ac000779e77
#
_cell.length_a   1.000
_cell.length_b   1.000
_cell.length_c   1.000
_cell.angle_alpha   90.00
_cell.angle_beta   90.00
_cell.angle_gamma   90.00
#
_symmetry.space_group_name_H-M   'P 1'
#
loop_
_entity.id
_entity.type
_entity.pdbx_description
1 polymer ?
#
loop_
_entity_poly.entity_id
_entity_poly.type
_entity_poly.pdbx_seq_one_letter_code
_entity_poly.pdbx_strand_id
1 'polypeptide(L)'
;MSLDPAHLRYREFEHAAWERAAAHYADSFETVTALFARPLLDAVGCDAGLQVLDVACGSGFISSLAASLGAVPTGVDFSAAMVAQSREQYPLISFAEADAEDLPFPDGSFDRVVIGFGVHHFPNPKLAIAEAHRVLRTGGRLAFTVWSATDHALQQLLTDAIRQGGVAGSSLPVPPLGDINKTQSCLSLLRGAGFGLGNTSAQKLEKLVVVESAARLIELMLKGTARSSAMIRAQPPGALPSVIAALDAALQTYKDGTVFNVPAVAILAVGTHS
;
A
#
# COMPACT_ATOMS: atom_id res chain seq x y z
N MET A 1 -25.52 -2.28 -11.08
CA MET A 1 -25.61 -0.93 -10.46
C MET A 1 -24.58 -0.04 -11.15
N SER A 2 -24.96 1.18 -11.61
CA SER A 2 -24.00 2.13 -12.18
C SER A 2 -23.02 2.56 -11.06
N LEU A 3 -21.71 2.40 -11.28
CA LEU A 3 -20.70 2.87 -10.35
C LEU A 3 -20.79 4.41 -10.24
N ASP A 4 -20.60 4.93 -9.03
CA ASP A 4 -20.53 6.38 -8.78
C ASP A 4 -19.41 6.98 -9.66
N PRO A 5 -19.66 8.07 -10.40
CA PRO A 5 -18.66 8.72 -11.23
C PRO A 5 -17.36 9.11 -10.48
N ALA A 6 -17.44 9.35 -9.17
CA ALA A 6 -16.24 9.62 -8.35
C ALA A 6 -15.38 8.37 -8.17
N HIS A 7 -16.01 7.20 -7.94
CA HIS A 7 -15.31 5.91 -7.86
C HIS A 7 -14.63 5.57 -9.18
N LEU A 8 -15.30 5.78 -10.31
CA LEU A 8 -14.73 5.52 -11.62
C LEU A 8 -13.49 6.38 -11.89
N ARG A 9 -13.57 7.69 -11.65
CA ARG A 9 -12.42 8.60 -11.82
C ARG A 9 -11.25 8.24 -10.91
N TYR A 10 -11.53 7.83 -9.67
CA TYR A 10 -10.49 7.41 -8.74
C TYR A 10 -9.82 6.11 -9.22
N ARG A 11 -10.61 5.12 -9.65
CA ARG A 11 -10.13 3.86 -10.22
C ARG A 11 -9.24 4.09 -11.45
N GLU A 12 -9.67 4.91 -12.40
CA GLU A 12 -8.89 5.24 -13.59
C GLU A 12 -7.56 5.93 -13.24
N PHE A 13 -7.60 6.84 -12.28
CA PHE A 13 -6.40 7.53 -11.78
C PHE A 13 -5.40 6.54 -11.17
N GLU A 14 -5.86 5.70 -10.24
CA GLU A 14 -5.01 4.71 -9.58
C GLU A 14 -4.45 3.68 -10.57
N HIS A 15 -5.30 3.13 -11.45
CA HIS A 15 -4.87 2.18 -12.47
C HIS A 15 -3.77 2.78 -13.37
N ALA A 16 -4.00 3.95 -13.95
CA ALA A 16 -3.02 4.60 -14.81
C ALA A 16 -1.72 4.98 -14.06
N ALA A 17 -1.79 5.25 -12.76
CA ALA A 17 -0.62 5.55 -11.96
C ALA A 17 0.21 4.29 -11.67
N TRP A 18 -0.42 3.17 -11.33
CA TRP A 18 0.26 1.91 -11.02
C TRP A 18 0.81 1.23 -12.28
N GLU A 19 0.10 1.29 -13.42
CA GLU A 19 0.65 0.87 -14.71
C GLU A 19 1.98 1.59 -15.03
N ARG A 20 2.07 2.91 -14.75
CA ARG A 20 3.31 3.67 -14.95
C ARG A 20 4.40 3.35 -13.92
N ALA A 21 4.01 3.07 -12.68
CA ALA A 21 4.95 2.82 -11.59
C ALA A 21 5.60 1.43 -11.69
N ALA A 22 4.93 0.46 -12.30
CA ALA A 22 5.32 -0.95 -12.31
C ALA A 22 6.80 -1.16 -12.68
N ALA A 23 7.28 -0.54 -13.76
CA ALA A 23 8.66 -0.69 -14.22
C ALA A 23 9.75 -0.26 -13.21
N HIS A 24 9.38 0.50 -12.17
CA HIS A 24 10.33 1.09 -11.24
C HIS A 24 9.98 0.88 -9.77
N TYR A 25 8.82 0.27 -9.47
CA TYR A 25 8.33 0.14 -8.11
C TYR A 25 9.26 -0.68 -7.22
N ALA A 26 9.74 -1.83 -7.72
CA ALA A 26 10.64 -2.73 -7.00
C ALA A 26 11.97 -2.04 -6.57
N ASP A 27 12.54 -1.22 -7.45
CA ASP A 27 13.79 -0.48 -7.21
C ASP A 27 13.57 0.90 -6.54
N SER A 28 12.33 1.21 -6.16
CA SER A 28 12.00 2.50 -5.57
C SER A 28 11.19 2.35 -4.27
N PHE A 29 9.92 2.70 -4.26
CA PHE A 29 9.13 2.80 -3.03
C PHE A 29 8.84 1.45 -2.36
N GLU A 30 8.97 0.32 -3.07
CA GLU A 30 8.90 -1.01 -2.46
C GLU A 30 9.94 -1.19 -1.35
N THR A 31 11.13 -0.58 -1.47
CA THR A 31 12.15 -0.62 -0.42
C THR A 31 11.64 -0.07 0.93
N VAL A 32 10.65 0.82 0.88
CA VAL A 32 9.99 1.38 2.07
C VAL A 32 8.86 0.45 2.56
N THR A 33 7.99 -0.01 1.66
CA THR A 33 6.86 -0.88 2.02
C THR A 33 7.31 -2.26 2.48
N ALA A 34 8.41 -2.78 1.94
CA ALA A 34 9.02 -4.06 2.31
C ALA A 34 9.42 -4.15 3.79
N LEU A 35 9.72 -3.03 4.46
CA LEU A 35 10.01 -2.99 5.89
C LEU A 35 8.84 -3.51 6.76
N PHE A 36 7.62 -3.51 6.22
CA PHE A 36 6.40 -3.92 6.89
C PHE A 36 5.91 -5.31 6.46
N ALA A 37 6.53 -5.93 5.44
CA ALA A 37 6.08 -7.22 4.90
C ALA A 37 6.19 -8.36 5.91
N ARG A 38 7.32 -8.47 6.63
CA ARG A 38 7.48 -9.51 7.65
C ARG A 38 6.49 -9.35 8.81
N PRO A 39 6.31 -8.18 9.43
CA PRO A 39 5.25 -7.95 10.42
C PRO A 39 3.84 -8.27 9.92
N LEU A 40 3.54 -8.00 8.65
CA LEU A 40 2.24 -8.31 8.03
C LEU A 40 2.01 -9.83 7.97
N LEU A 41 2.99 -10.60 7.51
CA LEU A 41 2.92 -12.07 7.44
C LEU A 41 2.89 -12.72 8.83
N ASP A 42 3.65 -12.21 9.79
CA ASP A 42 3.63 -12.68 11.18
C ASP A 42 2.23 -12.47 11.82
N ALA A 43 1.57 -11.36 11.51
CA ALA A 43 0.26 -11.03 12.05
C ALA A 43 -0.85 -12.01 11.63
N VAL A 44 -0.75 -12.55 10.41
CA VAL A 44 -1.68 -13.61 9.97
C VAL A 44 -1.24 -15.00 10.40
N GLY A 45 -0.04 -15.15 10.97
CA GLY A 45 0.56 -16.46 11.26
C GLY A 45 0.81 -17.23 9.97
N CYS A 46 1.53 -16.61 9.02
CA CYS A 46 1.95 -17.25 7.79
C CYS A 46 2.95 -18.37 8.12
N ASP A 47 2.66 -19.59 7.66
CA ASP A 47 3.47 -20.78 7.95
C ASP A 47 3.43 -21.75 6.78
N ALA A 48 4.28 -22.79 6.83
CA ALA A 48 4.43 -23.78 5.77
C ALA A 48 3.11 -24.50 5.45
N GLY A 49 2.86 -24.67 4.16
CA GLY A 49 1.68 -25.35 3.62
C GLY A 49 0.40 -24.53 3.57
N LEU A 50 0.33 -23.35 4.20
CA LEU A 50 -0.86 -22.52 4.19
C LEU A 50 -1.08 -21.88 2.80
N GLN A 51 -2.34 -21.85 2.36
CA GLN A 51 -2.78 -21.11 1.17
C GLN A 51 -2.89 -19.62 1.51
N VAL A 52 -2.06 -18.79 0.91
CA VAL A 52 -1.99 -17.35 1.19
C VAL A 52 -2.42 -16.56 -0.06
N LEU A 53 -3.40 -15.67 0.06
CA LEU A 53 -3.74 -14.71 -0.98
C LEU A 53 -3.09 -13.35 -0.66
N ASP A 54 -2.31 -12.85 -1.60
CA ASP A 54 -1.70 -11.51 -1.55
C ASP A 54 -2.48 -10.60 -2.51
N VAL A 55 -3.33 -9.72 -1.96
CA VAL A 55 -4.21 -8.84 -2.74
C VAL A 55 -3.53 -7.48 -2.92
N ALA A 56 -3.52 -6.95 -4.13
CA ALA A 56 -2.70 -5.84 -4.57
C ALA A 56 -1.20 -6.16 -4.36
N CYS A 57 -0.76 -7.29 -4.94
CA CYS A 57 0.55 -7.88 -4.69
C CYS A 57 1.71 -7.06 -5.29
N GLY A 58 1.42 -6.11 -6.19
CA GLY A 58 2.42 -5.29 -6.87
C GLY A 58 3.46 -6.15 -7.59
N SER A 59 4.74 -5.90 -7.31
CA SER A 59 5.88 -6.65 -7.83
C SER A 59 6.01 -8.09 -7.30
N GLY A 60 5.17 -8.52 -6.33
CA GLY A 60 5.16 -9.87 -5.75
C GLY A 60 6.08 -10.08 -4.53
N PHE A 61 6.65 -9.03 -3.95
CA PHE A 61 7.60 -9.15 -2.83
C PHE A 61 7.00 -9.87 -1.61
N ILE A 62 5.76 -9.52 -1.18
CA ILE A 62 5.11 -10.17 -0.03
C ILE A 62 4.82 -11.63 -0.34
N SER A 63 4.34 -11.94 -1.54
CA SER A 63 4.15 -13.32 -2.01
C SER A 63 5.45 -14.12 -1.97
N SER A 64 6.58 -13.54 -2.41
CA SER A 64 7.87 -14.23 -2.39
C SER A 64 8.36 -14.48 -0.96
N LEU A 65 8.14 -13.52 -0.05
CA LEU A 65 8.46 -13.69 1.36
C LEU A 65 7.59 -14.78 2.00
N ALA A 66 6.29 -14.86 1.68
CA ALA A 66 5.40 -15.93 2.14
C ALA A 66 5.88 -17.31 1.63
N ALA A 67 6.27 -17.41 0.34
CA ALA A 67 6.86 -18.64 -0.23
C ALA A 67 8.15 -19.06 0.50
N SER A 68 9.00 -18.10 0.88
CA SER A 68 10.22 -18.39 1.65
C SER A 68 9.96 -18.92 3.07
N LEU A 69 8.76 -18.68 3.61
CA LEU A 69 8.28 -19.26 4.86
C LEU A 69 7.62 -20.65 4.65
N GLY A 70 7.62 -21.17 3.42
CA GLY A 70 7.04 -22.45 3.06
C GLY A 70 5.53 -22.41 2.77
N ALA A 71 4.89 -21.25 2.77
CA ALA A 71 3.50 -21.10 2.38
C ALA A 71 3.33 -21.27 0.85
N VAL A 72 2.08 -21.41 0.41
CA VAL A 72 1.68 -21.50 -1.00
C VAL A 72 0.94 -20.20 -1.37
N PRO A 73 1.65 -19.15 -1.81
CA PRO A 73 1.05 -17.88 -2.13
C PRO A 73 0.42 -17.86 -3.54
N THR A 74 -0.65 -17.09 -3.65
CA THR A 74 -1.23 -16.60 -4.90
C THR A 74 -1.29 -15.09 -4.80
N GLY A 75 -0.72 -14.35 -5.75
CA GLY A 75 -0.79 -12.89 -5.81
C GLY A 75 -1.81 -12.43 -6.84
N VAL A 76 -2.54 -11.37 -6.52
CA VAL A 76 -3.42 -10.69 -7.48
C VAL A 76 -3.20 -9.19 -7.43
N ASP A 77 -3.24 -8.57 -8.60
CA ASP A 77 -3.16 -7.12 -8.75
C ASP A 77 -4.07 -6.67 -9.91
N PHE A 78 -4.59 -5.45 -9.85
CA PHE A 78 -5.44 -4.92 -10.92
C PHE A 78 -4.62 -4.32 -12.08
N SER A 79 -3.31 -4.13 -11.90
CA SER A 79 -2.38 -3.65 -12.91
C SER A 79 -1.76 -4.83 -13.65
N ALA A 80 -2.02 -4.93 -14.95
CA ALA A 80 -1.42 -5.95 -15.81
C ALA A 80 0.12 -5.83 -15.84
N ALA A 81 0.65 -4.61 -15.75
CA ALA A 81 2.09 -4.37 -15.71
C ALA A 81 2.73 -4.87 -14.41
N MET A 82 2.07 -4.70 -13.24
CA MET A 82 2.53 -5.27 -11.97
C MET A 82 2.53 -6.80 -12.03
N VAL A 83 1.46 -7.41 -12.53
CA VAL A 83 1.37 -8.87 -12.68
C VAL A 83 2.44 -9.42 -13.64
N ALA A 84 2.73 -8.72 -14.73
CA ALA A 84 3.80 -9.14 -15.65
C ALA A 84 5.17 -9.11 -14.95
N GLN A 85 5.47 -8.06 -14.20
CA GLN A 85 6.71 -7.93 -13.44
C GLN A 85 6.83 -9.00 -12.34
N SER A 86 5.76 -9.24 -11.58
CA SER A 86 5.78 -10.25 -10.52
C SER A 86 6.02 -11.66 -11.07
N ARG A 87 5.43 -12.00 -12.21
CA ARG A 87 5.66 -13.29 -12.92
C ARG A 87 7.09 -13.44 -13.42
N GLU A 88 7.67 -12.35 -13.93
CA GLU A 88 9.07 -12.35 -14.37
C GLU A 88 10.03 -12.55 -13.20
N GLN A 89 9.77 -11.83 -12.09
CA GLN A 89 10.64 -11.85 -10.92
C GLN A 89 10.51 -13.14 -10.09
N TYR A 90 9.29 -13.73 -10.02
CA TYR A 90 9.00 -14.91 -9.21
C TYR A 90 8.22 -15.98 -10.00
N PRO A 91 8.85 -16.63 -11.00
CA PRO A 91 8.17 -17.50 -11.95
C PRO A 91 7.55 -18.78 -11.34
N LEU A 92 7.89 -19.12 -10.10
CA LEU A 92 7.34 -20.28 -9.38
C LEU A 92 6.08 -19.95 -8.56
N ILE A 93 5.69 -18.67 -8.50
CA ILE A 93 4.51 -18.20 -7.76
C ILE A 93 3.39 -17.90 -8.75
N SER A 94 2.16 -18.23 -8.38
CA SER A 94 0.98 -17.90 -9.20
C SER A 94 0.60 -16.44 -9.01
N PHE A 95 0.54 -15.70 -10.13
CA PHE A 95 0.05 -14.31 -10.16
C PHE A 95 -1.05 -14.15 -11.20
N ALA A 96 -2.08 -13.37 -10.90
CA ALA A 96 -3.17 -13.09 -11.82
C ALA A 96 -3.63 -11.62 -11.73
N GLU A 97 -4.11 -11.09 -12.87
CA GLU A 97 -4.81 -9.82 -12.87
C GLU A 97 -6.21 -10.02 -12.28
N ALA A 98 -6.55 -9.25 -11.25
CA ALA A 98 -7.88 -9.29 -10.63
C ALA A 98 -8.20 -7.99 -9.89
N ASP A 99 -9.50 -7.71 -9.77
CA ASP A 99 -10.02 -6.63 -8.96
C ASP A 99 -10.18 -7.10 -7.50
N ALA A 100 -9.63 -6.35 -6.55
CA ALA A 100 -9.80 -6.64 -5.13
C ALA A 100 -11.27 -6.56 -4.68
N GLU A 101 -12.11 -5.82 -5.42
CA GLU A 101 -13.53 -5.65 -5.16
C GLU A 101 -14.41 -6.78 -5.75
N ASP A 102 -13.81 -7.70 -6.56
CA ASP A 102 -14.47 -8.87 -7.19
C ASP A 102 -13.42 -9.98 -7.41
N LEU A 103 -13.04 -10.66 -6.33
CA LEU A 103 -11.98 -11.67 -6.36
C LEU A 103 -12.44 -12.95 -7.08
N PRO A 104 -11.70 -13.45 -8.09
CA PRO A 104 -12.10 -14.60 -8.91
C PRO A 104 -11.84 -15.94 -8.21
N PHE A 105 -12.12 -16.02 -6.91
CA PHE A 105 -11.93 -17.23 -6.12
C PHE A 105 -13.22 -17.63 -5.41
N PRO A 106 -13.46 -18.95 -5.22
CA PRO A 106 -14.59 -19.44 -4.42
C PRO A 106 -14.46 -19.00 -2.96
N ASP A 107 -15.60 -19.02 -2.25
CA ASP A 107 -15.65 -18.81 -0.80
C ASP A 107 -14.74 -19.82 -0.09
N GLY A 108 -14.06 -19.39 0.97
CA GLY A 108 -13.25 -20.27 1.79
C GLY A 108 -12.07 -20.94 1.07
N SER A 109 -11.44 -20.27 0.10
CA SER A 109 -10.32 -20.80 -0.66
C SER A 109 -8.97 -20.68 0.05
N PHE A 110 -8.80 -19.70 0.92
CA PHE A 110 -7.51 -19.35 1.51
C PHE A 110 -7.49 -19.44 3.03
N ASP A 111 -6.35 -19.82 3.58
CA ASP A 111 -6.09 -19.83 5.01
C ASP A 111 -5.72 -18.43 5.53
N ARG A 112 -5.04 -17.64 4.68
CA ARG A 112 -4.58 -16.29 4.99
C ARG A 112 -4.81 -15.37 3.81
N VAL A 113 -5.16 -14.12 4.10
CA VAL A 113 -5.21 -13.03 3.12
C VAL A 113 -4.33 -11.88 3.65
N VAL A 114 -3.51 -11.31 2.81
CA VAL A 114 -2.69 -10.14 3.14
C VAL A 114 -2.90 -9.04 2.10
N ILE A 115 -2.85 -7.76 2.55
CA ILE A 115 -2.95 -6.58 1.69
C ILE A 115 -1.89 -5.58 2.15
N GLY A 116 -0.75 -5.56 1.46
CA GLY A 116 0.35 -4.66 1.77
C GLY A 116 0.15 -3.29 1.15
N PHE A 117 -0.32 -2.29 1.91
CA PHE A 117 -0.53 -0.92 1.44
C PHE A 117 -1.47 -0.77 0.23
N GLY A 118 -2.34 -1.77 -0.04
CA GLY A 118 -3.31 -1.74 -1.14
C GLY A 118 -4.60 -1.01 -0.79
N VAL A 119 -5.09 -1.15 0.44
CA VAL A 119 -6.47 -0.79 0.85
C VAL A 119 -6.85 0.66 0.55
N HIS A 120 -5.92 1.61 0.70
CA HIS A 120 -6.17 3.04 0.44
C HIS A 120 -6.16 3.42 -1.06
N HIS A 121 -5.84 2.46 -1.94
CA HIS A 121 -5.92 2.61 -3.39
C HIS A 121 -7.21 2.05 -3.98
N PHE A 122 -8.00 1.30 -3.21
CA PHE A 122 -9.26 0.75 -3.69
C PHE A 122 -10.36 1.81 -3.77
N PRO A 123 -11.09 1.89 -4.87
CA PRO A 123 -12.27 2.76 -4.97
C PRO A 123 -13.33 2.46 -3.91
N ASN A 124 -13.56 1.18 -3.59
CA ASN A 124 -14.45 0.73 -2.54
C ASN A 124 -13.76 -0.23 -1.56
N PRO A 125 -12.97 0.28 -0.59
CA PRO A 125 -12.29 -0.57 0.39
C PRO A 125 -13.24 -1.48 1.20
N LYS A 126 -14.50 -1.08 1.40
CA LYS A 126 -15.48 -1.93 2.10
C LYS A 126 -15.77 -3.21 1.32
N LEU A 127 -15.93 -3.10 0.01
CA LEU A 127 -16.17 -4.25 -0.85
C LEU A 127 -14.93 -5.14 -0.92
N ALA A 128 -13.76 -4.56 -1.08
CA ALA A 128 -12.51 -5.32 -1.13
C ALA A 128 -12.24 -6.11 0.18
N ILE A 129 -12.51 -5.52 1.36
CA ILE A 129 -12.36 -6.24 2.63
C ILE A 129 -13.46 -7.30 2.81
N ALA A 130 -14.68 -7.07 2.28
CA ALA A 130 -15.74 -8.09 2.28
C ALA A 130 -15.37 -9.28 1.37
N GLU A 131 -14.79 -9.04 0.20
CA GLU A 131 -14.25 -10.08 -0.68
C GLU A 131 -13.10 -10.85 -0.02
N ALA A 132 -12.17 -10.15 0.63
CA ALA A 132 -11.10 -10.78 1.41
C ALA A 132 -11.67 -11.66 2.55
N HIS A 133 -12.76 -11.24 3.19
CA HIS A 133 -13.46 -12.06 4.19
C HIS A 133 -14.14 -13.28 3.54
N ARG A 134 -14.80 -13.12 2.40
CA ARG A 134 -15.51 -14.20 1.68
C ARG A 134 -14.57 -15.34 1.26
N VAL A 135 -13.39 -14.99 0.73
CA VAL A 135 -12.44 -16.00 0.26
C VAL A 135 -11.64 -16.68 1.39
N LEU A 136 -11.72 -16.16 2.62
CA LEU A 136 -11.10 -16.79 3.79
C LEU A 136 -11.92 -17.98 4.27
N ARG A 137 -11.22 -19.05 4.66
CA ARG A 137 -11.78 -20.18 5.43
C ARG A 137 -12.17 -19.74 6.83
N THR A 138 -13.13 -20.41 7.44
CA THR A 138 -13.38 -20.28 8.90
C THR A 138 -12.09 -20.54 9.67
N GLY A 139 -11.75 -19.68 10.63
CA GLY A 139 -10.47 -19.66 11.34
C GLY A 139 -9.33 -18.99 10.57
N GLY A 140 -9.55 -18.60 9.31
CA GLY A 140 -8.58 -17.86 8.51
C GLY A 140 -8.37 -16.43 9.00
N ARG A 141 -7.26 -15.81 8.58
CA ARG A 141 -6.90 -14.45 9.01
C ARG A 141 -6.63 -13.55 7.83
N LEU A 142 -7.17 -12.32 7.92
CA LEU A 142 -6.80 -11.17 7.09
C LEU A 142 -5.87 -10.25 7.88
N ALA A 143 -4.81 -9.76 7.25
CA ALA A 143 -4.09 -8.58 7.72
C ALA A 143 -3.88 -7.60 6.58
N PHE A 144 -3.91 -6.31 6.91
CA PHE A 144 -3.55 -5.26 5.95
C PHE A 144 -2.78 -4.13 6.61
N THR A 145 -2.00 -3.42 5.81
CA THR A 145 -1.30 -2.20 6.22
C THR A 145 -1.82 -0.99 5.44
N VAL A 146 -1.89 0.16 6.12
CA VAL A 146 -2.11 1.48 5.52
C VAL A 146 -1.19 2.49 6.20
N TRP A 147 -0.85 3.58 5.52
CA TRP A 147 -0.08 4.66 6.14
C TRP A 147 -0.88 5.36 7.22
N SER A 148 -0.24 5.72 8.35
CA SER A 148 -0.88 6.52 9.39
C SER A 148 -1.07 7.97 8.92
N ALA A 149 -2.28 8.51 9.07
CA ALA A 149 -2.59 9.89 8.66
C ALA A 149 -1.82 10.95 9.45
N THR A 150 -1.46 10.65 10.71
CA THR A 150 -0.90 11.64 11.64
C THR A 150 0.61 11.56 11.79
N ASP A 151 1.22 10.42 11.48
CA ASP A 151 2.61 10.15 11.87
C ASP A 151 3.49 9.70 10.69
N HIS A 152 2.95 9.68 9.47
CA HIS A 152 3.72 9.28 8.29
C HIS A 152 4.55 10.47 7.76
N ALA A 153 5.76 10.63 8.31
CA ALA A 153 6.61 11.78 8.07
C ALA A 153 6.99 11.96 6.59
N LEU A 154 7.23 10.88 5.84
CA LEU A 154 7.58 10.98 4.40
C LEU A 154 6.55 11.74 3.57
N GLN A 155 5.26 11.45 3.77
CA GLN A 155 4.18 12.15 3.04
C GLN A 155 4.02 13.60 3.50
N GLN A 156 4.18 13.86 4.80
CA GLN A 156 4.09 15.21 5.36
C GLN A 156 5.23 16.08 4.84
N LEU A 157 6.47 15.57 4.86
CA LEU A 157 7.65 16.25 4.32
C LEU A 157 7.46 16.68 2.87
N LEU A 158 6.97 15.78 2.01
CA LEU A 158 6.69 16.12 0.62
C LEU A 158 5.60 17.19 0.49
N THR A 159 4.50 17.01 1.21
CA THR A 159 3.36 17.95 1.14
C THR A 159 3.76 19.34 1.60
N ASP A 160 4.55 19.43 2.67
CA ASP A 160 5.03 20.70 3.22
C ASP A 160 6.08 21.35 2.30
N ALA A 161 6.97 20.55 1.71
CA ALA A 161 7.94 21.05 0.74
C ALA A 161 7.26 21.60 -0.52
N ILE A 162 6.22 20.94 -1.03
CA ILE A 162 5.41 21.46 -2.16
C ILE A 162 4.68 22.75 -1.76
N ARG A 163 4.16 22.84 -0.53
CA ARG A 163 3.49 24.06 -0.05
C ARG A 163 4.44 25.25 0.04
N GLN A 164 5.70 25.02 0.39
CA GLN A 164 6.71 26.05 0.59
C GLN A 164 7.42 26.45 -0.72
N GLY A 165 7.83 25.46 -1.52
CA GLY A 165 8.69 25.66 -2.68
C GLY A 165 8.01 25.49 -4.04
N GLY A 166 6.77 25.00 -4.06
CA GLY A 166 6.00 24.70 -5.26
C GLY A 166 4.67 25.44 -5.33
N VAL A 167 3.71 24.84 -6.04
CA VAL A 167 2.33 25.30 -6.12
C VAL A 167 1.43 24.27 -5.43
N ALA A 168 0.76 24.69 -4.36
CA ALA A 168 -0.24 23.87 -3.66
C ALA A 168 -1.52 23.79 -4.51
N GLY A 169 -2.16 22.59 -4.52
CA GLY A 169 -3.47 22.42 -5.11
C GLY A 169 -3.48 21.70 -6.44
N SER A 170 -3.07 20.41 -6.43
CA SER A 170 -3.44 19.53 -7.55
C SER A 170 -4.91 19.11 -7.40
N SER A 171 -5.69 19.17 -8.48
CA SER A 171 -7.07 18.66 -8.56
C SER A 171 -7.10 17.11 -8.70
N LEU A 172 -6.27 16.41 -7.91
CA LEU A 172 -6.20 14.96 -7.95
C LEU A 172 -7.49 14.34 -7.41
N PRO A 173 -7.96 13.24 -7.98
CA PRO A 173 -9.10 12.50 -7.44
C PRO A 173 -8.88 12.16 -5.96
N VAL A 174 -9.95 12.31 -5.16
CA VAL A 174 -9.93 12.03 -3.72
C VAL A 174 -10.51 10.64 -3.49
N PRO A 175 -9.94 9.81 -2.58
CA PRO A 175 -10.51 8.53 -2.22
C PRO A 175 -11.98 8.69 -1.78
N PRO A 176 -12.93 7.90 -2.34
CA PRO A 176 -14.36 8.08 -2.07
C PRO A 176 -14.78 7.84 -0.63
N LEU A 177 -14.04 7.04 0.13
CA LEU A 177 -14.36 6.68 1.53
C LEU A 177 -13.62 7.52 2.58
N GLY A 178 -12.96 8.61 2.19
CA GLY A 178 -12.24 9.45 3.15
C GLY A 178 -11.08 8.73 3.85
N ASP A 179 -10.76 9.15 5.08
CA ASP A 179 -9.59 8.69 5.82
C ASP A 179 -9.75 7.27 6.40
N ILE A 180 -9.20 6.27 5.74
CA ILE A 180 -9.02 4.93 6.32
C ILE A 180 -7.69 4.80 7.10
N ASN A 181 -6.97 5.88 7.26
CA ASN A 181 -5.59 5.97 7.78
C ASN A 181 -5.55 6.17 9.30
N LYS A 182 -6.60 5.76 10.02
CA LYS A 182 -6.73 5.80 11.48
C LYS A 182 -7.03 4.41 12.00
N THR A 183 -6.47 4.04 13.15
CA THR A 183 -6.69 2.75 13.80
C THR A 183 -8.19 2.42 13.91
N GLN A 184 -9.01 3.38 14.35
CA GLN A 184 -10.45 3.18 14.48
C GLN A 184 -11.15 2.94 13.14
N SER A 185 -10.72 3.61 12.07
CA SER A 185 -11.28 3.41 10.73
C SER A 185 -10.95 2.02 10.19
N CYS A 186 -9.73 1.52 10.42
CA CYS A 186 -9.35 0.15 10.06
C CYS A 186 -10.19 -0.90 10.81
N LEU A 187 -10.40 -0.71 12.11
CA LEU A 187 -11.27 -1.59 12.91
C LEU A 187 -12.72 -1.55 12.39
N SER A 188 -13.24 -0.38 12.06
CA SER A 188 -14.59 -0.23 11.53
C SER A 188 -14.75 -0.91 10.16
N LEU A 189 -13.71 -0.85 9.32
CA LEU A 189 -13.67 -1.50 8.02
C LEU A 189 -13.73 -3.03 8.15
N LEU A 190 -12.90 -3.61 9.04
CA LEU A 190 -12.91 -5.06 9.34
C LEU A 190 -14.28 -5.52 9.86
N ARG A 191 -14.83 -4.82 10.84
CA ARG A 191 -16.13 -5.16 11.44
C ARG A 191 -17.27 -5.05 10.45
N GLY A 192 -17.25 -4.04 9.60
CA GLY A 192 -18.22 -3.85 8.51
C GLY A 192 -18.20 -4.97 7.48
N ALA A 193 -17.09 -5.69 7.34
CA ALA A 193 -16.93 -6.83 6.45
C ALA A 193 -17.28 -8.19 7.09
N GLY A 194 -17.67 -8.22 8.38
CA GLY A 194 -18.10 -9.44 9.06
C GLY A 194 -17.12 -10.01 10.09
N PHE A 195 -15.93 -9.41 10.27
CA PHE A 195 -15.03 -9.83 11.34
C PHE A 195 -15.58 -9.43 12.71
N GLY A 196 -15.67 -10.38 13.65
CA GLY A 196 -16.24 -10.17 14.98
C GLY A 196 -15.46 -9.16 15.83
N LEU A 197 -16.14 -8.49 16.77
CA LEU A 197 -15.53 -7.47 17.64
C LEU A 197 -14.32 -8.00 18.44
N GLY A 198 -14.39 -9.22 18.95
CA GLY A 198 -13.29 -9.86 19.69
C GLY A 198 -12.16 -10.40 18.82
N ASN A 199 -12.37 -10.43 17.50
CA ASN A 199 -11.49 -11.03 16.51
C ASN A 199 -10.78 -9.99 15.63
N THR A 200 -10.82 -8.70 16.00
CA THR A 200 -10.19 -7.60 15.25
C THR A 200 -9.22 -6.84 16.14
N SER A 201 -8.07 -6.50 15.58
CA SER A 201 -7.09 -5.61 16.20
C SER A 201 -6.48 -4.65 15.19
N ALA A 202 -5.97 -3.52 15.67
CA ALA A 202 -5.19 -2.61 14.85
C ALA A 202 -4.16 -1.89 15.73
N GLN A 203 -2.93 -1.76 15.21
CA GLN A 203 -1.81 -1.13 15.91
C GLN A 203 -0.94 -0.33 14.96
N LYS A 204 -0.22 0.65 15.49
CA LYS A 204 0.80 1.36 14.73
C LYS A 204 2.10 0.57 14.74
N LEU A 205 2.75 0.54 13.58
CA LEU A 205 4.12 0.04 13.39
C LEU A 205 4.97 1.19 12.87
N GLU A 206 6.10 1.43 13.52
CA GLU A 206 7.08 2.41 13.07
C GLU A 206 8.32 1.72 12.54
N LYS A 207 8.83 2.21 11.41
CA LYS A 207 10.10 1.84 10.79
C LYS A 207 10.87 3.12 10.45
N LEU A 208 12.19 3.05 10.48
CA LEU A 208 13.03 4.12 9.99
C LEU A 208 13.41 3.86 8.53
N VAL A 209 13.17 4.84 7.69
CA VAL A 209 13.57 4.84 6.28
C VAL A 209 14.83 5.68 6.16
N VAL A 210 15.90 5.05 5.67
CA VAL A 210 17.16 5.75 5.40
C VAL A 210 17.01 6.52 4.08
N VAL A 211 17.12 7.83 4.16
CA VAL A 211 17.06 8.75 3.02
C VAL A 211 18.43 9.40 2.85
N GLU A 212 19.03 9.27 1.67
CA GLU A 212 20.35 9.80 1.38
C GLU A 212 20.33 11.31 1.11
N SER A 213 19.26 11.80 0.47
CA SER A 213 19.07 13.21 0.13
C SER A 213 17.62 13.54 -0.20
N ALA A 214 17.26 14.82 -0.18
CA ALA A 214 15.95 15.30 -0.64
C ALA A 214 15.68 14.90 -2.10
N ALA A 215 16.67 14.99 -2.98
CA ALA A 215 16.56 14.61 -4.38
C ALA A 215 16.25 13.10 -4.53
N ARG A 216 16.91 12.24 -3.73
CA ARG A 216 16.67 10.81 -3.73
C ARG A 216 15.25 10.47 -3.23
N LEU A 217 14.76 11.17 -2.21
CA LEU A 217 13.39 11.00 -1.72
C LEU A 217 12.35 11.39 -2.78
N ILE A 218 12.56 12.51 -3.47
CA ILE A 218 11.71 12.93 -4.61
C ILE A 218 11.71 11.85 -5.71
N GLU A 219 12.86 11.30 -6.05
CA GLU A 219 12.98 10.23 -7.04
C GLU A 219 12.23 8.97 -6.64
N LEU A 220 12.37 8.50 -5.39
CA LEU A 220 11.63 7.36 -4.86
C LEU A 220 10.13 7.54 -4.96
N MET A 221 9.63 8.72 -4.56
CA MET A 221 8.22 9.05 -4.61
C MET A 221 7.70 9.19 -6.04
N LEU A 222 8.49 9.79 -6.92
CA LEU A 222 8.13 10.02 -8.33
C LEU A 222 8.00 8.69 -9.10
N LYS A 223 8.86 7.72 -8.80
CA LYS A 223 8.91 6.42 -9.48
C LYS A 223 7.97 5.39 -8.90
N GLY A 224 7.77 5.39 -7.57
CA GLY A 224 7.15 4.27 -6.87
C GLY A 224 5.81 4.58 -6.18
N THR A 225 5.19 5.75 -6.40
CA THR A 225 3.90 6.07 -5.78
C THR A 225 2.90 6.64 -6.79
N ALA A 226 1.61 6.41 -6.55
CA ALA A 226 0.56 6.97 -7.39
C ALA A 226 0.36 8.48 -7.12
N ARG A 227 -0.04 8.82 -5.89
CA ARG A 227 -0.45 10.18 -5.53
C ARG A 227 0.71 11.16 -5.41
N SER A 228 1.80 10.77 -4.71
CA SER A 228 2.97 11.64 -4.55
C SER A 228 3.63 11.92 -5.90
N SER A 229 3.73 10.91 -6.78
CA SER A 229 4.18 11.08 -8.16
C SER A 229 3.35 12.11 -8.92
N ALA A 230 2.01 12.01 -8.83
CA ALA A 230 1.11 12.95 -9.49
C ALA A 230 1.26 14.38 -8.94
N MET A 231 1.41 14.53 -7.61
CA MET A 231 1.66 15.83 -6.98
C MET A 231 2.97 16.48 -7.46
N ILE A 232 4.05 15.70 -7.55
CA ILE A 232 5.35 16.17 -8.04
C ILE A 232 5.26 16.54 -9.52
N ARG A 233 4.64 15.71 -10.37
CA ARG A 233 4.48 15.95 -11.81
C ARG A 233 3.59 17.16 -12.12
N ALA A 234 2.67 17.49 -11.24
CA ALA A 234 1.78 18.66 -11.37
C ALA A 234 2.49 19.99 -11.07
N GLN A 235 3.74 19.97 -10.60
CA GLN A 235 4.49 21.20 -10.34
C GLN A 235 4.87 21.91 -11.63
N PRO A 236 4.84 23.26 -11.65
CA PRO A 236 5.28 24.04 -12.80
C PRO A 236 6.74 23.74 -13.16
N PRO A 237 7.11 23.87 -14.46
CA PRO A 237 8.52 23.81 -14.85
C PRO A 237 9.37 24.79 -14.02
N GLY A 238 10.44 24.31 -13.43
CA GLY A 238 11.35 25.14 -12.60
C GLY A 238 10.99 25.22 -11.12
N ALA A 239 9.83 24.75 -10.65
CA ALA A 239 9.50 24.72 -9.22
C ALA A 239 10.25 23.62 -8.45
N LEU A 240 10.63 22.53 -9.10
CA LEU A 240 11.24 21.37 -8.46
C LEU A 240 12.52 21.69 -7.65
N PRO A 241 13.45 22.55 -8.09
CA PRO A 241 14.60 22.93 -7.26
C PRO A 241 14.21 23.57 -5.92
N SER A 242 13.17 24.43 -5.91
CA SER A 242 12.68 25.06 -4.67
C SER A 242 11.98 24.06 -3.75
N VAL A 243 11.23 23.09 -4.30
CA VAL A 243 10.64 21.99 -3.53
C VAL A 243 11.73 21.11 -2.91
N ILE A 244 12.78 20.76 -3.67
CA ILE A 244 13.93 19.99 -3.16
C ILE A 244 14.65 20.76 -2.05
N ALA A 245 14.88 22.07 -2.20
CA ALA A 245 15.52 22.88 -1.18
C ALA A 245 14.68 22.95 0.13
N ALA A 246 13.35 23.11 0.01
CA ALA A 246 12.46 23.08 1.17
C ALA A 246 12.46 21.70 1.85
N LEU A 247 12.46 20.62 1.07
CA LEU A 247 12.54 19.26 1.59
C LEU A 247 13.88 18.99 2.27
N ASP A 248 14.99 19.45 1.71
CA ASP A 248 16.32 19.31 2.30
C ASP A 248 16.41 20.01 3.66
N ALA A 249 15.88 21.22 3.76
CA ALA A 249 15.80 21.95 5.02
C ALA A 249 14.97 21.19 6.08
N ALA A 250 13.84 20.61 5.68
CA ALA A 250 12.98 19.84 6.58
C ALA A 250 13.61 18.51 7.03
N LEU A 251 14.38 17.85 6.15
CA LEU A 251 15.10 16.62 6.45
C LEU A 251 16.18 16.78 7.53
N GLN A 252 16.70 18.01 7.76
CA GLN A 252 17.74 18.24 8.78
C GLN A 252 17.30 17.79 10.18
N THR A 253 16.00 17.78 10.48
CA THR A 253 15.44 17.27 11.75
C THR A 253 15.71 15.78 11.95
N TYR A 254 15.89 15.03 10.85
CA TYR A 254 16.09 13.57 10.86
C TYR A 254 17.53 13.16 10.58
N LYS A 255 18.47 14.11 10.62
CA LYS A 255 19.87 13.88 10.24
C LYS A 255 20.56 12.93 11.21
N ASP A 256 21.22 11.91 10.64
CA ASP A 256 22.07 10.96 11.35
C ASP A 256 23.33 10.70 10.51
N GLY A 257 24.44 11.31 10.90
CA GLY A 257 25.68 11.27 10.13
C GLY A 257 25.52 11.86 8.73
N THR A 258 25.66 11.03 7.70
CA THR A 258 25.56 11.42 6.28
C THR A 258 24.19 11.14 5.66
N VAL A 259 23.24 10.57 6.41
CA VAL A 259 21.90 10.18 5.97
C VAL A 259 20.82 10.80 6.85
N PHE A 260 19.56 10.57 6.50
CA PHE A 260 18.40 10.99 7.27
C PHE A 260 17.56 9.75 7.62
N ASN A 261 17.29 9.53 8.90
CA ASN A 261 16.46 8.44 9.41
C ASN A 261 15.02 8.95 9.59
N VAL A 262 14.20 8.83 8.56
CA VAL A 262 12.84 9.37 8.53
C VAL A 262 11.83 8.33 9.01
N PRO A 263 11.00 8.64 10.04
CA PRO A 263 9.97 7.72 10.49
C PRO A 263 8.91 7.47 9.42
N ALA A 264 8.64 6.19 9.16
CA ALA A 264 7.50 5.72 8.39
C ALA A 264 6.59 4.93 9.33
N VAL A 265 5.36 5.41 9.51
CA VAL A 265 4.39 4.80 10.41
C VAL A 265 3.22 4.23 9.62
N ALA A 266 3.03 2.92 9.73
CA ALA A 266 1.88 2.20 9.20
C ALA A 266 0.93 1.78 10.32
N ILE A 267 -0.34 1.59 9.99
CA ILE A 267 -1.31 0.87 10.81
C ILE A 267 -1.41 -0.54 10.24
N LEU A 268 -1.13 -1.52 11.08
CA LEU A 268 -1.37 -2.94 10.82
C LEU A 268 -2.71 -3.32 11.45
N ALA A 269 -3.66 -3.75 10.64
CA ALA A 269 -4.97 -4.20 11.08
C ALA A 269 -5.14 -5.70 10.77
N VAL A 270 -5.76 -6.42 11.69
CA VAL A 270 -5.93 -7.88 11.61
C VAL A 270 -7.37 -8.25 11.95
N GLY A 271 -7.94 -9.18 11.18
CA GLY A 271 -9.23 -9.80 11.46
C GLY A 271 -9.14 -11.32 11.34
N THR A 272 -9.80 -12.04 12.24
CA THR A 272 -9.97 -13.51 12.17
C THR A 272 -11.41 -13.83 11.78
N HIS A 273 -11.59 -14.64 10.74
CA HIS A 273 -12.88 -15.14 10.29
C HIS A 273 -13.38 -16.21 11.26
N SER A 274 -14.52 -16.00 11.87
CA SER A 274 -15.15 -16.90 12.88
C SER A 274 -16.28 -17.72 12.30
#